data_e64bad2cc6cad93a9c2f8591e1c7504a
#
_entry.id   e64bad2cc6cad93a9c2f8591e1c7504a
#
_cell.length_a   1.000
_cell.length_b   1.000
_cell.length_c   1.000
_cell.angle_alpha   90.00
_cell.angle_beta   90.00
_cell.angle_gamma   90.00
#
_symmetry.space_group_name_H-M   'P 1'
#
loop_
_entity.id
_entity.type
_entity.pdbx_description
1 polymer ?
#
loop_
_entity_poly.entity_id
_entity_poly.type
_entity_poly.pdbx_seq_one_letter_code
_entity_poly.pdbx_strand_id
1 'polypeptide(L)'
;MLKRFNEEEWRSALEAGAKNLQGPVDPYLLAETIGTPVSYTKDLAGALGATDGRHIWIRAGLRPSVERSTLAHELAHILLGHTSCQDSRGELRANRLAARLLLDPDTVSRERTRCSSLSELADVLGADVDLTFWGLEACDHTP
;
A
#
# COMPACT_ATOMS: atom_id res chain seq x y z
N MET A 1 -5.94 10.06 12.05
CA MET A 1 -6.70 10.73 10.97
C MET A 1 -6.06 10.41 9.63
N LEU A 2 -6.86 9.96 8.68
CA LEU A 2 -6.36 9.66 7.34
C LEU A 2 -6.01 10.95 6.61
N LYS A 3 -4.85 10.93 5.95
CA LYS A 3 -4.35 12.06 5.18
C LYS A 3 -5.09 12.15 3.85
N ARG A 4 -5.51 13.36 3.49
CA ARG A 4 -6.15 13.63 2.19
C ARG A 4 -5.22 14.53 1.39
N PHE A 5 -5.01 14.15 0.14
CA PHE A 5 -4.21 14.92 -0.80
C PHE A 5 -5.13 15.56 -1.83
N ASN A 6 -4.87 16.80 -2.19
CA ASN A 6 -5.56 17.43 -3.29
C ASN A 6 -4.90 17.03 -4.62
N GLU A 7 -5.51 17.40 -5.74
CA GLU A 7 -5.02 17.03 -7.06
C GLU A 7 -3.60 17.52 -7.33
N GLU A 8 -3.28 18.72 -6.87
CA GLU A 8 -1.95 19.31 -7.05
C GLU A 8 -0.89 18.53 -6.26
N GLU A 9 -1.21 18.15 -5.03
CA GLU A 9 -0.32 17.33 -4.19
C GLU A 9 -0.05 15.98 -4.83
N TRP A 10 -1.07 15.35 -5.40
CA TRP A 10 -0.91 14.08 -6.10
C TRP A 10 -0.03 14.23 -7.34
N ARG A 11 -0.26 15.29 -8.11
CA ARG A 11 0.54 15.56 -9.31
C ARG A 11 2.00 15.76 -8.95
N SER A 12 2.27 16.57 -7.92
CA SER A 12 3.61 16.82 -7.43
C SER A 12 4.29 15.54 -6.94
N ALA A 13 3.55 14.71 -6.22
CA ALA A 13 4.08 13.44 -5.72
C ALA A 13 4.42 12.47 -6.86
N LEU A 14 3.59 12.42 -7.90
CA LEU A 14 3.85 11.59 -9.08
C LEU A 14 5.09 12.08 -9.84
N GLU A 15 5.24 13.38 -10.00
CA GLU A 15 6.41 13.98 -10.65
C GLU A 15 7.70 13.68 -9.87
N ALA A 16 7.62 13.64 -8.55
CA ALA A 16 8.75 13.31 -7.68
C ALA A 16 9.00 11.80 -7.57
N GLY A 17 8.29 10.96 -8.33
CA GLY A 17 8.40 9.51 -8.26
C GLY A 17 7.85 8.95 -6.97
N ALA A 18 6.84 9.57 -6.41
CA ALA A 18 6.16 9.19 -5.18
C ALA A 18 7.06 9.18 -3.93
N LYS A 19 8.23 9.79 -3.99
CA LYS A 19 9.19 9.77 -2.87
C LYS A 19 8.69 10.50 -1.62
N ASN A 20 7.82 11.49 -1.81
CA ASN A 20 7.32 12.33 -0.71
C ASN A 20 5.93 11.92 -0.22
N LEU A 21 5.37 10.85 -0.76
CA LEU A 21 4.08 10.37 -0.31
C LEU A 21 4.23 9.64 1.02
N GLN A 22 3.44 10.07 1.99
CA GLN A 22 3.41 9.44 3.30
C GLN A 22 2.00 9.47 3.87
N GLY A 23 1.54 8.32 4.38
CA GLY A 23 0.21 8.16 4.94
C GLY A 23 0.14 8.49 6.43
N PRO A 24 -0.89 7.99 7.07
CA PRO A 24 -1.83 6.99 6.52
C PRO A 24 -2.84 7.60 5.54
N VAL A 25 -3.07 6.90 4.45
CA VAL A 25 -4.01 7.27 3.40
C VAL A 25 -5.08 6.18 3.31
N ASP A 26 -6.32 6.57 3.00
CA ASP A 26 -7.36 5.61 2.64
C ASP A 26 -7.12 5.19 1.18
N PRO A 27 -6.76 3.92 0.93
CA PRO A 27 -6.42 3.50 -0.44
C PRO A 27 -7.62 3.53 -1.38
N TYR A 28 -8.84 3.36 -0.87
CA TYR A 28 -10.05 3.44 -1.70
C TYR A 28 -10.27 4.88 -2.17
N LEU A 29 -10.10 5.84 -1.28
CA LEU A 29 -10.21 7.25 -1.63
C LEU A 29 -9.08 7.67 -2.56
N LEU A 30 -7.88 7.14 -2.36
CA LEU A 30 -6.75 7.41 -3.26
C LEU A 30 -7.04 6.92 -4.66
N ALA A 31 -7.53 5.68 -4.81
CA ALA A 31 -7.89 5.13 -6.13
C ALA A 31 -8.91 6.02 -6.83
N GLU A 32 -9.92 6.48 -6.11
CA GLU A 32 -10.93 7.38 -6.65
C GLU A 32 -10.32 8.72 -7.07
N THR A 33 -9.47 9.30 -6.23
CA THR A 33 -8.85 10.61 -6.46
C THR A 33 -7.96 10.61 -7.72
N ILE A 34 -7.20 9.55 -7.94
CA ILE A 34 -6.34 9.45 -9.14
C ILE A 34 -7.07 8.86 -10.35
N GLY A 35 -8.36 8.54 -10.20
CA GLY A 35 -9.16 8.03 -11.32
C GLY A 35 -8.83 6.60 -11.74
N THR A 36 -8.38 5.76 -10.82
CA THR A 36 -8.05 4.37 -11.08
C THR A 36 -9.25 3.48 -10.81
N PRO A 37 -9.82 2.80 -11.83
CA PRO A 37 -10.90 1.85 -11.60
C PRO A 37 -10.39 0.62 -10.84
N VAL A 38 -11.18 0.14 -9.88
CA VAL A 38 -10.89 -1.07 -9.12
C VAL A 38 -12.01 -2.07 -9.35
N SER A 39 -11.65 -3.28 -9.79
CA SER A 39 -12.59 -4.37 -10.02
C SER A 39 -12.24 -5.57 -9.16
N TYR A 40 -13.24 -6.36 -8.84
CA TYR A 40 -13.07 -7.54 -8.00
C TYR A 40 -13.34 -8.79 -8.85
N THR A 41 -12.45 -9.78 -8.75
CA THR A 41 -12.54 -11.00 -9.54
C THR A 41 -11.91 -12.17 -8.79
N LYS A 42 -12.27 -13.40 -9.18
CA LYS A 42 -11.63 -14.61 -8.67
C LYS A 42 -10.54 -15.12 -9.61
N ASP A 43 -10.41 -14.54 -10.80
CA ASP A 43 -9.56 -15.05 -11.88
C ASP A 43 -8.21 -14.35 -11.94
N LEU A 44 -7.42 -14.45 -10.85
CA LEU A 44 -6.10 -13.82 -10.77
C LEU A 44 -4.95 -14.82 -10.70
N ALA A 45 -5.18 -16.06 -11.12
CA ALA A 45 -4.13 -17.10 -11.20
C ALA A 45 -3.31 -17.23 -9.89
N GLY A 46 -4.00 -17.17 -8.75
CA GLY A 46 -3.37 -17.29 -7.45
C GLY A 46 -2.88 -15.99 -6.82
N ALA A 47 -2.84 -14.90 -7.57
CA ALA A 47 -2.50 -13.60 -7.02
C ALA A 47 -3.66 -12.98 -6.24
N LEU A 48 -3.35 -12.10 -5.29
CA LEU A 48 -4.37 -11.35 -4.53
C LEU A 48 -4.83 -10.11 -5.29
N GLY A 49 -3.95 -9.52 -6.08
CA GLY A 49 -4.25 -8.34 -6.89
C GLY A 49 -3.34 -8.26 -8.11
N ALA A 50 -3.70 -7.38 -9.02
CA ALA A 50 -2.93 -7.12 -10.23
C ALA A 50 -3.26 -5.72 -10.76
N THR A 51 -2.33 -5.14 -11.52
CA THR A 51 -2.56 -3.90 -12.23
C THR A 51 -1.81 -3.88 -13.56
N ASP A 52 -2.39 -3.18 -14.53
CA ASP A 52 -1.74 -2.89 -15.81
C ASP A 52 -1.19 -1.45 -15.87
N GLY A 53 -1.20 -0.76 -14.73
CA GLY A 53 -0.79 0.64 -14.62
C GLY A 53 -1.95 1.63 -14.71
N ARG A 54 -3.15 1.18 -15.04
CA ARG A 54 -4.35 2.01 -15.16
C ARG A 54 -5.53 1.47 -14.38
N HIS A 55 -5.70 0.17 -14.38
CA HIS A 55 -6.80 -0.55 -13.76
C HIS A 55 -6.24 -1.47 -12.68
N ILE A 56 -6.97 -1.64 -11.60
CA ILE A 56 -6.61 -2.56 -10.53
C ILE A 56 -7.66 -3.65 -10.42
N TRP A 57 -7.20 -4.90 -10.33
CA TRP A 57 -8.04 -6.06 -10.04
C TRP A 57 -7.66 -6.60 -8.67
N ILE A 58 -8.65 -6.82 -7.82
CA ILE A 58 -8.48 -7.38 -6.48
C ILE A 58 -9.26 -8.68 -6.41
N ARG A 59 -8.69 -9.69 -5.76
CA ARG A 59 -9.40 -10.94 -5.55
C ARG A 59 -10.64 -10.68 -4.68
N ALA A 60 -11.78 -11.19 -5.13
CA ALA A 60 -13.03 -11.09 -4.39
C ALA A 60 -12.99 -11.95 -3.12
N GLY A 61 -13.59 -11.47 -2.04
CA GLY A 61 -13.76 -12.23 -0.82
C GLY A 61 -12.59 -12.21 0.16
N LEU A 62 -11.62 -11.32 -0.04
CA LEU A 62 -10.52 -11.16 0.91
C LEU A 62 -11.01 -10.52 2.22
N ARG A 63 -10.33 -10.84 3.33
CA ARG A 63 -10.57 -10.13 4.59
C ARG A 63 -10.27 -8.64 4.40
N PRO A 64 -10.98 -7.74 5.10
CA PRO A 64 -10.79 -6.30 4.91
C PRO A 64 -9.34 -5.82 5.03
N SER A 65 -8.57 -6.35 5.99
CA SER A 65 -7.17 -5.94 6.16
C SER A 65 -6.30 -6.37 4.96
N VAL A 66 -6.55 -7.57 4.43
CA VAL A 66 -5.82 -8.10 3.27
C VAL A 66 -6.23 -7.35 2.00
N GLU A 67 -7.52 -7.09 1.82
CA GLU A 67 -8.02 -6.34 0.66
C GLU A 67 -7.41 -4.94 0.63
N ARG A 68 -7.44 -4.23 1.75
CA ARG A 68 -6.88 -2.87 1.86
C ARG A 68 -5.38 -2.85 1.57
N SER A 69 -4.65 -3.81 2.12
CA SER A 69 -3.20 -3.93 1.89
C SER A 69 -2.87 -4.26 0.44
N THR A 70 -3.66 -5.13 -0.17
CA THR A 70 -3.51 -5.49 -1.58
C THR A 70 -3.77 -4.26 -2.47
N LEU A 71 -4.81 -3.51 -2.18
CA LEU A 71 -5.11 -2.29 -2.92
C LEU A 71 -3.97 -1.27 -2.79
N ALA A 72 -3.44 -1.08 -1.60
CA ALA A 72 -2.30 -0.18 -1.40
C ALA A 72 -1.07 -0.62 -2.21
N HIS A 73 -0.80 -1.93 -2.28
CA HIS A 73 0.30 -2.47 -3.07
C HIS A 73 0.11 -2.19 -4.57
N GLU A 74 -1.08 -2.43 -5.11
CA GLU A 74 -1.35 -2.18 -6.52
C GLU A 74 -1.34 -0.68 -6.85
N LEU A 75 -1.84 0.17 -5.95
CA LEU A 75 -1.73 1.61 -6.09
C LEU A 75 -0.27 2.06 -6.10
N ALA A 76 0.57 1.45 -5.28
CA ALA A 76 2.00 1.76 -5.27
C ALA A 76 2.65 1.49 -6.63
N HIS A 77 2.29 0.39 -7.30
CA HIS A 77 2.76 0.12 -8.66
C HIS A 77 2.35 1.24 -9.62
N ILE A 78 1.11 1.69 -9.56
CA ILE A 78 0.62 2.78 -10.42
C ILE A 78 1.38 4.07 -10.15
N LEU A 79 1.55 4.43 -8.88
CA LEU A 79 2.26 5.66 -8.49
C LEU A 79 3.74 5.63 -8.88
N LEU A 80 4.34 4.45 -8.98
CA LEU A 80 5.71 4.27 -9.42
C LEU A 80 5.84 4.16 -10.95
N GLY A 81 4.72 4.19 -11.67
CA GLY A 81 4.72 4.08 -13.13
C GLY A 81 4.92 2.67 -13.66
N HIS A 82 4.68 1.65 -12.84
CA HIS A 82 4.78 0.25 -13.26
C HIS A 82 3.56 -0.16 -14.07
N THR A 83 3.77 -0.71 -15.24
CA THR A 83 2.68 -1.13 -16.16
C THR A 83 2.61 -2.63 -16.37
N SER A 84 3.54 -3.38 -15.80
CA SER A 84 3.62 -4.84 -15.95
C SER A 84 4.27 -5.46 -14.71
N CYS A 85 4.37 -6.78 -14.67
CA CYS A 85 5.06 -7.49 -13.61
C CYS A 85 6.47 -6.96 -13.43
N GLN A 86 6.86 -6.74 -12.19
CA GLN A 86 8.15 -6.17 -11.85
C GLN A 86 9.13 -7.25 -11.40
N ASP A 87 10.42 -6.95 -11.52
CA ASP A 87 11.48 -7.75 -10.91
C ASP A 87 11.48 -7.51 -9.39
N SER A 88 12.43 -8.19 -8.70
CA SER A 88 12.56 -8.08 -7.24
C SER A 88 12.71 -6.63 -6.76
N ARG A 89 13.45 -5.82 -7.52
CA ARG A 89 13.71 -4.42 -7.16
C ARG A 89 12.45 -3.56 -7.29
N GLY A 90 11.69 -3.77 -8.35
CA GLY A 90 10.41 -3.09 -8.56
C GLY A 90 9.38 -3.47 -7.50
N GLU A 91 9.30 -4.76 -7.17
CA GLU A 91 8.42 -5.24 -6.10
C GLU A 91 8.81 -4.67 -4.74
N LEU A 92 10.11 -4.60 -4.45
CA LEU A 92 10.61 -4.00 -3.21
C LEU A 92 10.17 -2.54 -3.07
N ARG A 93 10.29 -1.76 -4.14
CA ARG A 93 9.87 -0.36 -4.13
C ARG A 93 8.36 -0.22 -3.93
N ALA A 94 7.57 -1.09 -4.58
CA ALA A 94 6.12 -1.09 -4.42
C ALA A 94 5.72 -1.44 -2.98
N ASN A 95 6.36 -2.44 -2.39
CA ASN A 95 6.09 -2.85 -1.01
C ASN A 95 6.41 -1.73 -0.02
N ARG A 96 7.54 -1.07 -0.20
CA ARG A 96 7.94 0.05 0.66
C ARG A 96 6.99 1.23 0.55
N LEU A 97 6.58 1.57 -0.67
CA LEU A 97 5.64 2.66 -0.88
C LEU A 97 4.27 2.31 -0.31
N ALA A 98 3.79 1.11 -0.54
CA ALA A 98 2.49 0.66 0.00
C ALA A 98 2.46 0.78 1.53
N ALA A 99 3.54 0.39 2.20
CA ALA A 99 3.64 0.51 3.66
C ALA A 99 3.60 1.99 4.09
N ARG A 100 4.29 2.87 3.38
CA ARG A 100 4.26 4.31 3.68
C ARG A 100 2.88 4.94 3.45
N LEU A 101 2.15 4.44 2.46
CA LEU A 101 0.80 4.93 2.18
C LEU A 101 -0.19 4.52 3.25
N LEU A 102 -0.09 3.29 3.72
CA LEU A 102 -1.11 2.72 4.60
C LEU A 102 -0.82 2.88 6.08
N LEU A 103 0.44 2.91 6.48
CA LEU A 103 0.84 2.85 7.88
C LEU A 103 1.52 4.14 8.33
N ASP A 104 1.14 4.59 9.53
CA ASP A 104 1.80 5.71 10.21
C ASP A 104 3.04 5.19 10.95
N PRO A 105 4.24 5.69 10.66
CA PRO A 105 5.47 5.22 11.31
C PRO A 105 5.45 5.33 12.84
N ASP A 106 4.87 6.40 13.38
CA ASP A 106 4.80 6.59 14.83
C ASP A 106 3.89 5.55 15.48
N THR A 107 2.78 5.23 14.82
CA THR A 107 1.87 4.18 15.28
C THR A 107 2.57 2.82 15.24
N VAL A 108 3.26 2.50 14.15
CA VAL A 108 4.02 1.25 14.03
C VAL A 108 5.07 1.15 15.14
N SER A 109 5.85 2.18 15.36
CA SER A 109 6.88 2.21 16.40
C SER A 109 6.31 2.00 17.79
N ARG A 110 5.17 2.62 18.09
CA ARG A 110 4.52 2.49 19.39
C ARG A 110 3.92 1.09 19.60
N GLU A 111 3.21 0.59 18.60
CA GLU A 111 2.51 -0.68 18.72
C GLU A 111 3.44 -1.89 18.68
N ARG A 112 4.58 -1.79 17.98
CA ARG A 112 5.54 -2.90 17.92
C ARG A 112 6.07 -3.31 19.29
N THR A 113 6.15 -2.39 20.23
CA THR A 113 6.61 -2.68 21.61
C THR A 113 5.56 -3.37 22.46
N ARG A 114 4.30 -3.34 22.02
CA ARG A 114 3.16 -3.90 22.73
C ARG A 114 2.72 -5.26 22.21
N CYS A 115 3.24 -5.66 21.05
CA CYS A 115 2.83 -6.88 20.36
C CYS A 115 3.92 -7.95 20.51
N SER A 116 3.49 -9.21 20.62
CA SER A 116 4.37 -10.36 20.80
C SER A 116 4.76 -11.02 19.48
N SER A 117 4.06 -10.70 18.39
CA SER A 117 4.30 -11.30 17.09
C SER A 117 3.95 -10.33 15.95
N LEU A 118 4.49 -10.62 14.76
CA LEU A 118 4.15 -9.87 13.56
C LEU A 118 2.66 -9.98 13.24
N SER A 119 2.08 -11.16 13.45
CA SER A 119 0.65 -11.39 13.22
C SER A 119 -0.21 -10.51 14.12
N GLU A 120 0.13 -10.43 15.41
CA GLU A 120 -0.58 -9.57 16.35
C GLU A 120 -0.45 -8.10 15.98
N LEU A 121 0.74 -7.66 15.58
CA LEU A 121 0.95 -6.28 15.13
C LEU A 121 0.13 -5.98 13.88
N ALA A 122 0.10 -6.90 12.92
CA ALA A 122 -0.72 -6.75 11.71
C ALA A 122 -2.20 -6.55 12.06
N ASP A 123 -2.73 -7.34 12.98
CA ASP A 123 -4.11 -7.20 13.44
C ASP A 123 -4.38 -5.83 14.06
N VAL A 124 -3.48 -5.36 14.90
CA VAL A 124 -3.61 -4.05 15.56
C VAL A 124 -3.56 -2.92 14.53
N LEU A 125 -2.66 -3.02 13.55
CA LEU A 125 -2.51 -2.00 12.51
C LEU A 125 -3.60 -2.09 11.43
N GLY A 126 -4.35 -3.19 11.39
CA GLY A 126 -5.38 -3.40 10.37
C GLY A 126 -4.78 -3.58 8.96
N ALA A 127 -3.60 -4.18 8.88
CA ALA A 127 -2.90 -4.47 7.63
C ALA A 127 -2.60 -5.96 7.56
N ASP A 128 -2.18 -6.45 6.39
CA ASP A 128 -1.71 -7.83 6.30
C ASP A 128 -0.29 -7.96 6.87
N VAL A 129 0.16 -9.20 7.03
CA VAL A 129 1.47 -9.49 7.64
C VAL A 129 2.60 -8.94 6.77
N ASP A 130 2.49 -9.08 5.45
CA ASP A 130 3.52 -8.63 4.53
C ASP A 130 3.71 -7.11 4.58
N LEU A 131 2.61 -6.36 4.53
CA LEU A 131 2.69 -4.90 4.60
C LEU A 131 3.21 -4.43 5.95
N THR A 132 2.81 -5.12 7.02
CA THR A 132 3.29 -4.83 8.37
C THR A 132 4.80 -5.03 8.47
N PHE A 133 5.33 -6.08 7.86
CA PHE A 133 6.78 -6.32 7.78
C PHE A 133 7.49 -5.12 7.12
N TRP A 134 6.97 -4.62 6.00
CA TRP A 134 7.57 -3.48 5.31
C TRP A 134 7.44 -2.19 6.12
N GLY A 135 6.36 -2.04 6.89
CA GLY A 135 6.20 -0.93 7.82
C GLY A 135 7.25 -0.93 8.91
N LEU A 136 7.57 -2.10 9.46
CA LEU A 136 8.64 -2.25 10.46
C LEU A 136 10.01 -1.95 9.86
N GLU A 137 10.29 -2.46 8.67
CA GLU A 137 11.54 -2.20 7.97
C GLU A 137 11.75 -0.71 7.76
N ALA A 138 10.70 0.01 7.36
CA ALA A 138 10.76 1.45 7.18
C ALA A 138 11.12 2.18 8.47
N CYS A 139 10.58 1.74 9.61
CA CYS A 139 10.92 2.32 10.92
C CYS A 139 12.39 2.09 11.28
N ASP A 140 12.93 0.92 10.97
CA ASP A 140 14.31 0.56 11.30
C ASP A 140 15.33 1.28 10.42
N HIS A 141 14.94 1.72 9.22
CA HIS A 141 15.83 2.39 8.26
C HIS A 141 15.59 3.89 8.14
N THR A 142 14.72 4.47 8.97
CA THR A 142 14.51 5.92 9.01
C THR A 142 15.59 6.56 9.89
N PRO A 143 16.35 7.55 9.39
CA PRO A 143 17.35 8.24 10.18
C PRO A 143 16.74 9.07 11.30
#